data_c951ad68541b68f2295aa33478326d78
#
_entry.id   c951ad68541b68f2295aa33478326d78
#
_cell.length_a   1.000
_cell.length_b   1.000
_cell.length_c   1.000
_cell.angle_alpha   90.00
_cell.angle_beta   90.00
_cell.angle_gamma   90.00
#
_symmetry.space_group_name_H-M   'P 1'
#
loop_
_entity.id
_entity.type
_entity.pdbx_description
1 polymer ?
#
loop_
_entity_poly.entity_id
_entity_poly.type
_entity_poly.pdbx_seq_one_letter_code
_entity_poly.pdbx_strand_id
1 'polypeptide(L)'
;MYYYNYNGAAMLSLAPLEGFGPEVEPSQSWRMFAAVPDDPVLGRGSYKVTSPGQLTVAGHGLDTLDQSRLPHVQVDEWTARAMEDGRLTAVNINRPGWEEILKWSPGAGKKRVNILAIGDVGSTLLTGLKLLGGDVISSIGICDLSDQITARWEFEMGQISLPWNYDMFPEVEVVAPEDLFDCDMFVFVAS
;
A
#
# COMPACT_ATOMS: atom_id res chain seq x y z
N MET A 1 22.01 11.10 -7.58
CA MET A 1 21.37 10.39 -6.44
C MET A 1 22.39 10.28 -5.32
N TYR A 2 21.94 10.36 -4.06
CA TYR A 2 22.75 10.17 -2.86
C TYR A 2 22.25 8.93 -2.14
N TYR A 3 23.15 8.04 -1.74
CA TYR A 3 22.83 6.77 -1.12
C TYR A 3 23.35 6.69 0.30
N TYR A 4 22.59 6.08 1.18
CA TYR A 4 22.88 5.96 2.60
C TYR A 4 22.55 4.56 3.11
N ASN A 5 23.28 4.15 4.14
CA ASN A 5 22.88 3.02 4.99
C ASN A 5 22.40 3.58 6.33
N TYR A 6 21.12 3.81 6.46
CA TYR A 6 20.51 4.36 7.67
C TYR A 6 19.93 3.25 8.52
N ASN A 7 20.56 2.97 9.66
CA ASN A 7 20.15 1.90 10.58
C ASN A 7 19.95 0.52 9.90
N GLY A 8 20.78 0.21 8.92
CA GLY A 8 20.70 -1.03 8.15
C GLY A 8 19.73 -1.01 6.96
N ALA A 9 18.97 0.06 6.78
CA ALA A 9 18.12 0.26 5.61
C ALA A 9 18.87 0.96 4.47
N ALA A 10 18.73 0.43 3.25
CA ALA A 10 19.23 1.09 2.05
C ALA A 10 18.33 2.28 1.70
N MET A 11 18.87 3.48 1.77
CA MET A 11 18.14 4.72 1.50
C MET A 11 18.79 5.50 0.36
N LEU A 12 17.98 6.26 -0.36
CA LEU A 12 18.43 7.21 -1.36
C LEU A 12 17.70 8.55 -1.21
N SER A 13 18.30 9.62 -1.74
CA SER A 13 17.65 10.94 -1.83
C SER A 13 18.10 11.70 -3.07
N LEU A 14 17.33 12.72 -3.45
CA LEU A 14 17.67 13.64 -4.55
C LEU A 14 18.67 14.70 -4.12
N ALA A 15 18.78 15.00 -2.83
CA ALA A 15 19.69 15.97 -2.25
C ALA A 15 20.46 15.34 -1.07
N PRO A 16 21.63 15.88 -0.72
CA PRO A 16 22.33 15.43 0.48
C PRO A 16 21.48 15.58 1.73
N LEU A 17 21.53 14.59 2.62
CA LEU A 17 20.79 14.58 3.88
C LEU A 17 21.74 14.68 5.07
N GLU A 18 21.47 15.60 5.97
CA GLU A 18 22.19 15.70 7.25
C GLU A 18 21.67 14.65 8.24
N GLY A 19 22.58 14.04 9.02
CA GLY A 19 22.21 13.05 10.04
C GLY A 19 22.01 11.62 9.54
N PHE A 20 22.12 11.34 8.24
CA PHE A 20 21.96 10.00 7.66
C PHE A 20 23.26 9.19 7.59
N GLY A 21 24.35 9.73 8.09
CA GLY A 21 25.67 9.12 7.99
C GLY A 21 26.40 9.46 6.69
N PRO A 22 27.53 8.81 6.42
CA PRO A 22 28.25 9.02 5.18
C PRO A 22 27.50 8.46 3.98
N GLU A 23 27.68 9.09 2.83
CA GLU A 23 27.22 8.55 1.55
C GLU A 23 27.94 7.23 1.27
N VAL A 24 27.20 6.28 0.70
CA VAL A 24 27.68 4.95 0.36
C VAL A 24 27.40 4.63 -1.10
N GLU A 25 28.15 3.66 -1.65
CA GLU A 25 27.82 3.12 -2.97
C GLU A 25 26.46 2.40 -2.95
N PRO A 26 25.67 2.50 -4.03
CA PRO A 26 24.40 1.81 -4.12
C PRO A 26 24.57 0.29 -4.00
N SER A 27 23.75 -0.33 -3.19
CA SER A 27 23.77 -1.77 -3.00
C SER A 27 22.44 -2.41 -3.42
N GLN A 28 22.50 -3.64 -3.94
CA GLN A 28 21.30 -4.41 -4.19
C GLN A 28 20.66 -4.82 -2.86
N SER A 29 19.58 -4.16 -2.52
CA SER A 29 18.73 -4.55 -1.40
C SER A 29 17.40 -5.03 -1.95
N TRP A 30 16.80 -6.02 -1.30
CA TRP A 30 15.46 -6.47 -1.63
C TRP A 30 14.43 -5.34 -1.48
N ARG A 31 14.75 -4.32 -0.72
CA ARG A 31 13.93 -3.13 -0.48
C ARG A 31 14.81 -1.89 -0.33
N MET A 32 14.40 -0.83 -0.99
CA MET A 32 15.06 0.47 -0.93
C MET A 32 14.04 1.54 -0.53
N PHE A 33 14.51 2.53 0.19
CA PHE A 33 13.70 3.66 0.62
C PHE A 33 14.20 4.95 -0.01
N ALA A 34 13.29 5.77 -0.52
CA ALA A 34 13.58 7.13 -0.93
C ALA A 34 13.19 8.09 0.19
N ALA A 35 14.15 8.84 0.72
CA ALA A 35 13.89 9.89 1.69
C ALA A 35 13.32 11.11 0.95
N VAL A 36 12.04 11.39 1.18
CA VAL A 36 11.33 12.52 0.58
C VAL A 36 10.90 13.47 1.70
N PRO A 37 11.42 14.71 1.74
CA PRO A 37 10.92 15.70 2.69
C PRO A 37 9.58 16.25 2.18
N ASP A 38 8.50 16.02 2.91
CA ASP A 38 7.15 16.51 2.59
C ASP A 38 6.52 17.15 3.83
N ASP A 39 5.32 17.71 3.68
CA ASP A 39 4.56 18.24 4.83
C ASP A 39 4.38 17.13 5.88
N PRO A 40 4.75 17.39 7.15
CA PRO A 40 4.70 16.37 8.19
C PRO A 40 3.28 15.94 8.60
N VAL A 41 2.28 16.77 8.31
CA VAL A 41 0.88 16.55 8.69
C VAL A 41 0.03 16.12 7.49
N LEU A 42 0.10 16.88 6.40
CA LEU A 42 -0.71 16.66 5.20
C LEU A 42 -0.06 15.70 4.21
N GLY A 43 1.29 15.60 4.24
CA GLY A 43 2.04 14.71 3.37
C GLY A 43 1.78 13.24 3.69
N ARG A 44 1.88 12.38 2.66
CA ARG A 44 1.83 10.92 2.86
C ARG A 44 3.01 10.47 3.70
N GLY A 45 2.80 9.50 4.60
CA GLY A 45 3.89 8.91 5.39
C GLY A 45 4.82 8.06 4.53
N SER A 46 4.24 7.29 3.60
CA SER A 46 4.99 6.48 2.63
C SER A 46 4.13 6.15 1.41
N TYR A 47 4.79 5.83 0.29
CA TYR A 47 4.15 5.34 -0.92
C TYR A 47 5.15 4.58 -1.80
N LYS A 48 4.64 3.68 -2.64
CA LYS A 48 5.45 2.98 -3.63
C LYS A 48 5.85 3.94 -4.76
N VAL A 49 7.13 3.96 -5.10
CA VAL A 49 7.64 4.76 -6.22
C VAL A 49 7.65 3.92 -7.48
N THR A 50 6.93 4.36 -8.50
CA THR A 50 6.81 3.70 -9.80
C THR A 50 7.29 4.57 -10.95
N SER A 51 7.59 5.85 -10.68
CA SER A 51 8.16 6.78 -11.68
C SER A 51 9.11 7.77 -11.01
N PRO A 52 10.12 8.27 -11.75
CA PRO A 52 11.11 9.20 -11.20
C PRO A 52 10.54 10.47 -10.58
N GLY A 53 9.50 11.05 -11.17
CA GLY A 53 8.87 12.27 -10.67
C GLY A 53 8.26 12.13 -9.28
N GLN A 54 7.94 10.90 -8.84
CA GLN A 54 7.44 10.64 -7.49
C GLN A 54 8.52 10.71 -6.40
N LEU A 55 9.79 10.87 -6.76
CA LEU A 55 10.86 11.14 -5.80
C LEU A 55 10.89 12.58 -5.32
N THR A 56 10.18 13.47 -5.99
CA THR A 56 9.97 14.83 -5.52
C THR A 56 8.74 14.87 -4.62
N VAL A 57 8.57 15.98 -3.90
CA VAL A 57 7.30 16.26 -3.22
C VAL A 57 6.23 16.36 -4.30
N ALA A 58 5.54 15.28 -4.54
CA ALA A 58 4.47 15.21 -5.50
C ALA A 58 3.15 15.62 -4.84
N GLY A 59 2.27 16.23 -5.60
CA GLY A 59 0.92 16.57 -5.16
C GLY A 59 0.21 15.39 -4.50
N HIS A 60 -0.78 15.68 -3.70
CA HIS A 60 -1.59 14.70 -3.00
C HIS A 60 -2.81 14.28 -3.83
N GLY A 61 -3.34 13.11 -3.56
CA GLY A 61 -4.55 12.62 -4.21
C GLY A 61 -4.34 12.14 -5.66
N LEU A 62 -5.33 12.37 -6.52
CA LEU A 62 -5.35 11.84 -7.89
C LEU A 62 -4.27 12.44 -8.80
N ASP A 63 -3.79 13.63 -8.51
CA ASP A 63 -2.73 14.27 -9.30
C ASP A 63 -1.43 13.45 -9.32
N THR A 64 -1.20 12.61 -8.31
CA THR A 64 -0.04 11.72 -8.27
C THR A 64 -0.13 10.55 -9.26
N LEU A 65 -1.31 10.27 -9.80
CA LEU A 65 -1.53 9.23 -10.80
C LEU A 65 -1.25 9.72 -12.22
N ASP A 66 -1.32 11.02 -12.45
CA ASP A 66 -0.99 11.62 -13.75
C ASP A 66 0.52 11.88 -13.85
N GLN A 67 1.24 10.91 -14.36
CA GLN A 67 2.70 11.00 -14.49
C GLN A 67 3.16 12.15 -15.40
N SER A 68 2.30 12.65 -16.30
CA SER A 68 2.63 13.77 -17.16
C SER A 68 2.77 15.10 -16.42
N ARG A 69 2.19 15.20 -15.23
CA ARG A 69 2.24 16.37 -14.36
C ARG A 69 3.39 16.34 -13.36
N LEU A 70 4.05 15.19 -13.23
CA LEU A 70 5.16 15.05 -12.31
C LEU A 70 6.44 15.70 -12.88
N PRO A 71 7.31 16.27 -12.04
CA PRO A 71 8.58 16.80 -12.49
C PRO A 71 9.44 15.76 -13.18
N HIS A 72 10.18 16.18 -14.18
CA HIS A 72 11.17 15.31 -14.81
C HIS A 72 12.39 15.19 -13.90
N VAL A 73 12.64 13.98 -13.42
CA VAL A 73 13.79 13.65 -12.56
C VAL A 73 14.67 12.63 -13.26
N GLN A 74 15.96 12.94 -13.37
CA GLN A 74 16.94 11.96 -13.83
C GLN A 74 17.32 11.05 -12.68
N VAL A 75 17.26 9.77 -12.92
CA VAL A 75 17.68 8.73 -11.97
C VAL A 75 18.75 7.85 -12.59
N ASP A 76 19.61 7.30 -11.76
CA ASP A 76 20.59 6.31 -12.20
C ASP A 76 19.96 4.92 -12.40
N GLU A 77 20.76 4.01 -12.94
CA GLU A 77 20.30 2.66 -13.29
C GLU A 77 19.85 1.85 -12.07
N TRP A 78 20.47 2.05 -10.91
CA TRP A 78 20.10 1.36 -9.66
C TRP A 78 18.72 1.76 -9.18
N THR A 79 18.47 3.06 -9.17
CA THR A 79 17.16 3.62 -8.81
C THR A 79 16.09 3.19 -9.80
N ALA A 80 16.37 3.23 -11.11
CA ALA A 80 15.45 2.81 -12.15
C ALA A 80 15.05 1.34 -11.97
N ARG A 81 16.01 0.44 -11.79
CA ARG A 81 15.75 -0.98 -11.53
C ARG A 81 14.93 -1.21 -10.25
N ALA A 82 15.23 -0.46 -9.18
CA ALA A 82 14.46 -0.58 -7.94
C ALA A 82 12.99 -0.18 -8.11
N MET A 83 12.70 0.78 -9.00
CA MET A 83 11.32 1.15 -9.37
C MET A 83 10.64 0.05 -10.19
N GLU A 84 11.31 -0.44 -11.23
CA GLU A 84 10.80 -1.51 -12.11
C GLU A 84 10.47 -2.78 -11.33
N ASP A 85 11.35 -3.18 -10.41
CA ASP A 85 11.15 -4.34 -9.54
C ASP A 85 10.12 -4.09 -8.41
N GLY A 86 9.63 -2.86 -8.28
CA GLY A 86 8.69 -2.48 -7.23
C GLY A 86 9.28 -2.51 -5.81
N ARG A 87 10.61 -2.39 -5.68
CA ARG A 87 11.34 -2.44 -4.41
C ARG A 87 11.53 -1.08 -3.76
N LEU A 88 11.21 0.04 -4.45
CA LEU A 88 11.42 1.39 -3.96
C LEU A 88 10.17 1.95 -3.29
N THR A 89 10.33 2.38 -2.04
CA THR A 89 9.29 3.02 -1.23
C THR A 89 9.74 4.41 -0.82
N ALA A 90 8.99 5.46 -1.16
CA ALA A 90 9.21 6.79 -0.62
C ALA A 90 8.76 6.86 0.85
N VAL A 91 9.52 7.59 1.65
CA VAL A 91 9.23 7.82 3.07
C VAL A 91 9.35 9.31 3.36
N ASN A 92 8.31 9.90 3.95
CA ASN A 92 8.33 11.29 4.38
C ASN A 92 9.15 11.44 5.65
N ILE A 93 10.39 11.89 5.50
CA ILE A 93 11.35 12.03 6.60
C ILE A 93 11.04 13.20 7.56
N ASN A 94 10.10 14.09 7.20
CA ASN A 94 9.63 15.15 8.08
C ASN A 94 8.51 14.68 9.03
N ARG A 95 7.94 13.49 8.79
CA ARG A 95 6.87 12.95 9.62
C ARG A 95 7.44 12.33 10.89
N PRO A 96 6.93 12.68 12.11
CA PRO A 96 7.37 12.03 13.33
C PRO A 96 7.20 10.52 13.29
N GLY A 97 8.24 9.77 13.67
CA GLY A 97 8.22 8.31 13.71
C GLY A 97 8.34 7.63 12.34
N TRP A 98 8.77 8.33 11.31
CA TRP A 98 8.96 7.77 9.97
C TRP A 98 9.89 6.56 9.95
N GLU A 99 10.83 6.45 10.88
CA GLU A 99 11.78 5.33 10.98
C GLU A 99 11.09 3.98 11.19
N GLU A 100 9.88 3.96 11.75
CA GLU A 100 9.13 2.73 11.93
C GLU A 100 8.77 2.08 10.58
N ILE A 101 8.62 2.90 9.52
CA ILE A 101 8.35 2.41 8.17
C ILE A 101 9.53 1.57 7.63
N LEU A 102 10.76 1.88 8.04
CA LEU A 102 11.94 1.14 7.62
C LEU A 102 11.97 -0.29 8.17
N LYS A 103 11.37 -0.50 9.32
CA LYS A 103 11.25 -1.79 10.00
C LYS A 103 10.13 -2.65 9.43
N TRP A 104 9.14 -2.00 8.78
CA TRP A 104 7.99 -2.70 8.24
C TRP A 104 8.43 -3.64 7.11
N SER A 105 8.02 -4.87 7.18
CA SER A 105 8.19 -5.90 6.16
C SER A 105 6.80 -6.33 5.69
N PRO A 106 6.54 -6.42 4.38
CA PRO A 106 5.30 -7.03 3.94
C PRO A 106 5.25 -8.43 4.56
N GLY A 107 4.20 -8.70 5.31
CA GLY A 107 3.98 -10.03 5.84
C GLY A 107 3.98 -11.03 4.67
N ALA A 108 4.60 -12.18 4.86
CA ALA A 108 4.48 -13.25 3.91
C ALA A 108 3.01 -13.72 3.86
N GLY A 109 2.48 -13.90 2.65
CA GLY A 109 1.12 -14.40 2.42
C GLY A 109 0.09 -13.33 2.11
N LYS A 110 -1.08 -13.79 1.72
CA LYS A 110 -2.25 -12.96 1.42
C LYS A 110 -2.81 -12.35 2.72
N LYS A 111 -3.52 -11.25 2.59
CA LYS A 111 -4.02 -10.41 3.69
C LYS A 111 -5.51 -10.56 3.90
N ARG A 112 -5.96 -10.40 5.15
CA ARG A 112 -7.38 -10.32 5.50
C ARG A 112 -7.83 -8.87 5.49
N VAL A 113 -8.97 -8.61 4.84
CA VAL A 113 -9.63 -7.28 4.80
C VAL A 113 -11.00 -7.39 5.43
N ASN A 114 -11.32 -6.54 6.41
CA ASN A 114 -12.67 -6.47 6.96
C ASN A 114 -13.36 -5.15 6.58
N ILE A 115 -14.61 -5.21 6.16
CA ILE A 115 -15.43 -4.08 5.70
C ILE A 115 -16.63 -3.92 6.62
N LEU A 116 -16.80 -2.73 7.18
CA LEU A 116 -18.00 -2.34 7.92
C LEU A 116 -18.88 -1.46 7.06
N ALA A 117 -20.14 -1.83 6.98
CA ALA A 117 -21.22 -1.25 6.18
C ALA A 117 -21.17 -1.61 4.67
N ILE A 118 -22.12 -2.44 4.26
CA ILE A 118 -22.25 -2.97 2.89
C ILE A 118 -23.43 -2.30 2.16
N GLY A 119 -23.47 -0.96 2.24
CA GLY A 119 -24.33 -0.14 1.39
C GLY A 119 -23.80 -0.04 -0.05
N ASP A 120 -24.24 0.96 -0.81
CA ASP A 120 -23.86 1.11 -2.23
C ASP A 120 -22.35 1.19 -2.44
N VAL A 121 -21.64 1.97 -1.62
CA VAL A 121 -20.19 2.11 -1.71
C VAL A 121 -19.50 0.84 -1.21
N GLY A 122 -19.91 0.31 -0.07
CA GLY A 122 -19.32 -0.89 0.53
C GLY A 122 -19.46 -2.12 -0.36
N SER A 123 -20.61 -2.31 -1.00
CA SER A 123 -20.86 -3.43 -1.92
C SER A 123 -20.06 -3.29 -3.22
N THR A 124 -19.92 -2.08 -3.74
CA THR A 124 -19.05 -1.82 -4.92
C THR A 124 -17.60 -2.13 -4.60
N LEU A 125 -17.11 -1.69 -3.44
CA LEU A 125 -15.77 -1.99 -2.98
C LEU A 125 -15.55 -3.50 -2.77
N LEU A 126 -16.48 -4.17 -2.07
CA LEU A 126 -16.48 -5.61 -1.86
C LEU A 126 -16.34 -6.38 -3.18
N THR A 127 -17.19 -6.02 -4.17
CA THR A 127 -17.14 -6.63 -5.51
C THR A 127 -15.79 -6.42 -6.18
N GLY A 128 -15.24 -5.21 -6.13
CA GLY A 128 -13.92 -4.90 -6.67
C GLY A 128 -12.79 -5.71 -6.02
N LEU A 129 -12.78 -5.79 -4.69
CA LEU A 129 -11.80 -6.58 -3.94
C LEU A 129 -11.94 -8.09 -4.21
N LYS A 130 -13.16 -8.61 -4.31
CA LYS A 130 -13.42 -10.01 -4.66
C LYS A 130 -12.86 -10.34 -6.04
N LEU A 131 -13.09 -9.51 -7.04
CA LEU A 131 -12.70 -9.79 -8.43
C LEU A 131 -11.21 -9.56 -8.71
N LEU A 132 -10.59 -8.59 -8.03
CA LEU A 132 -9.24 -8.12 -8.35
C LEU A 132 -8.21 -8.43 -7.26
N GLY A 133 -8.65 -8.82 -6.06
CA GLY A 133 -7.78 -8.96 -4.89
C GLY A 133 -7.10 -10.32 -4.74
N GLY A 134 -7.41 -11.30 -5.57
CA GLY A 134 -7.03 -12.70 -5.37
C GLY A 134 -5.52 -12.98 -5.19
N ASP A 135 -4.66 -12.11 -5.72
CA ASP A 135 -3.21 -12.25 -5.56
C ASP A 135 -2.70 -11.79 -4.18
N VAL A 136 -3.43 -10.88 -3.53
CA VAL A 136 -2.98 -10.20 -2.31
C VAL A 136 -3.93 -10.35 -1.12
N ILE A 137 -5.20 -10.72 -1.36
CA ILE A 137 -6.22 -10.90 -0.33
C ILE A 137 -6.55 -12.38 -0.20
N SER A 138 -6.54 -12.90 1.03
CA SER A 138 -6.95 -14.27 1.35
C SER A 138 -8.45 -14.35 1.60
N SER A 139 -8.97 -13.41 2.40
CA SER A 139 -10.37 -13.38 2.80
C SER A 139 -10.84 -11.95 3.03
N ILE A 140 -12.14 -11.73 2.86
CA ILE A 140 -12.83 -10.46 3.09
C ILE A 140 -13.93 -10.71 4.11
N GLY A 141 -13.77 -10.16 5.31
CA GLY A 141 -14.81 -10.14 6.32
C GLY A 141 -15.80 -8.99 6.06
N ILE A 142 -17.09 -9.26 6.18
CA ILE A 142 -18.14 -8.25 6.02
C ILE A 142 -19.01 -8.15 7.27
N CYS A 143 -19.33 -6.92 7.68
CA CYS A 143 -20.23 -6.63 8.77
C CYS A 143 -21.15 -5.48 8.41
N ASP A 144 -22.42 -5.57 8.80
CA ASP A 144 -23.43 -4.52 8.65
C ASP A 144 -24.40 -4.58 9.81
N LEU A 145 -25.18 -3.53 10.00
CA LEU A 145 -26.28 -3.52 10.98
C LEU A 145 -27.41 -4.47 10.61
N SER A 146 -27.49 -4.88 9.36
CA SER A 146 -28.52 -5.80 8.84
C SER A 146 -27.92 -7.16 8.47
N ASP A 147 -28.27 -8.18 9.22
CA ASP A 147 -27.87 -9.56 8.95
C ASP A 147 -28.37 -10.06 7.58
N GLN A 148 -29.49 -9.50 7.08
CA GLN A 148 -30.00 -9.84 5.76
C GLN A 148 -29.10 -9.33 4.63
N ILE A 149 -28.49 -8.15 4.82
CA ILE A 149 -27.54 -7.56 3.85
C ILE A 149 -26.26 -8.41 3.84
N THR A 150 -25.70 -8.72 4.99
CA THR A 150 -24.46 -9.49 5.07
C THR A 150 -24.64 -10.91 4.53
N ALA A 151 -25.70 -11.61 4.93
CA ALA A 151 -26.01 -12.96 4.41
C ALA A 151 -26.22 -12.98 2.89
N ARG A 152 -26.87 -11.95 2.34
CA ARG A 152 -27.06 -11.82 0.90
C ARG A 152 -25.71 -11.66 0.18
N TRP A 153 -24.86 -10.74 0.66
CA TRP A 153 -23.58 -10.47 0.02
C TRP A 153 -22.59 -11.64 0.15
N GLU A 154 -22.56 -12.31 1.28
CA GLU A 154 -21.78 -13.54 1.47
C GLU A 154 -22.20 -14.60 0.43
N PHE A 155 -23.50 -14.82 0.29
CA PHE A 155 -24.03 -15.75 -0.69
C PHE A 155 -23.71 -15.34 -2.14
N GLU A 156 -23.96 -14.08 -2.52
CA GLU A 156 -23.69 -13.59 -3.87
C GLU A 156 -22.19 -13.66 -4.22
N MET A 157 -21.30 -13.27 -3.31
CA MET A 157 -19.86 -13.34 -3.51
C MET A 157 -19.35 -14.79 -3.55
N GLY A 158 -19.98 -15.69 -2.82
CA GLY A 158 -19.68 -17.12 -2.86
C GLY A 158 -19.98 -17.78 -4.20
N GLN A 159 -20.87 -17.20 -5.03
CA GLN A 159 -21.14 -17.70 -6.38
C GLN A 159 -20.06 -17.32 -7.40
N ILE A 160 -19.20 -16.35 -7.06
CA ILE A 160 -18.12 -15.89 -7.95
C ILE A 160 -16.93 -16.82 -7.81
N SER A 161 -16.79 -17.73 -8.76
CA SER A 161 -15.68 -18.70 -8.82
C SER A 161 -15.35 -19.05 -10.27
N LEU A 162 -14.15 -19.55 -10.51
CA LEU A 162 -13.76 -20.17 -11.78
C LEU A 162 -13.76 -21.68 -11.63
N PRO A 163 -14.39 -22.43 -12.57
CA PRO A 163 -14.53 -23.89 -12.49
C PRO A 163 -13.22 -24.67 -12.39
N TRP A 164 -12.11 -24.04 -12.79
CA TRP A 164 -10.77 -24.66 -12.82
C TRP A 164 -9.79 -24.04 -11.81
N ASN A 165 -10.20 -23.01 -11.07
CA ASN A 165 -9.37 -22.34 -10.05
C ASN A 165 -10.27 -21.69 -8.99
N TYR A 166 -10.71 -22.48 -8.05
CA TYR A 166 -11.60 -22.03 -6.96
C TYR A 166 -10.91 -21.07 -5.98
N ASP A 167 -9.58 -21.17 -5.84
CA ASP A 167 -8.79 -20.37 -4.91
C ASP A 167 -8.32 -19.03 -5.51
N MET A 168 -8.76 -18.71 -6.74
CA MET A 168 -8.35 -17.48 -7.42
C MET A 168 -8.89 -16.22 -6.74
N PHE A 169 -10.08 -16.30 -6.18
CA PHE A 169 -10.76 -15.17 -5.54
C PHE A 169 -10.74 -15.29 -4.02
N PRO A 170 -10.59 -14.17 -3.28
CA PRO A 170 -10.67 -14.21 -1.82
C PRO A 170 -12.04 -14.73 -1.35
N GLU A 171 -12.03 -15.50 -0.28
CA GLU A 171 -13.26 -15.90 0.40
C GLU A 171 -13.96 -14.69 1.02
N VAL A 172 -15.29 -14.67 1.02
CA VAL A 172 -16.09 -13.64 1.69
C VAL A 172 -16.90 -14.28 2.77
N GLU A 173 -16.81 -13.76 3.99
CA GLU A 173 -17.49 -14.30 5.17
C GLU A 173 -18.10 -13.19 6.04
N VAL A 174 -19.20 -13.47 6.71
CA VAL A 174 -19.75 -12.56 7.71
C VAL A 174 -18.92 -12.62 8.97
N VAL A 175 -18.53 -11.45 9.51
CA VAL A 175 -17.79 -11.34 10.76
C VAL A 175 -18.63 -10.65 11.83
N ALA A 176 -18.45 -11.09 13.07
CA ALA A 176 -19.10 -10.46 14.21
C ALA A 176 -18.48 -9.08 14.50
N PRO A 177 -19.24 -8.13 15.12
CA PRO A 177 -18.71 -6.81 15.43
C PRO A 177 -17.46 -6.81 16.32
N GLU A 178 -17.34 -7.77 17.22
CA GLU A 178 -16.19 -7.96 18.09
C GLU A 178 -14.91 -8.39 17.34
N ASP A 179 -15.05 -9.04 16.19
CA ASP A 179 -13.95 -9.56 15.36
C ASP A 179 -13.56 -8.62 14.21
N LEU A 180 -14.21 -7.45 14.11
CA LEU A 180 -14.00 -6.50 13.00
C LEU A 180 -12.54 -6.08 12.81
N PHE A 181 -11.78 -5.99 13.89
CA PHE A 181 -10.38 -5.57 13.87
C PHE A 181 -9.39 -6.73 13.81
N ASP A 182 -9.87 -7.98 13.77
CA ASP A 182 -9.02 -9.15 13.51
C ASP A 182 -8.73 -9.27 12.01
N CYS A 183 -7.95 -8.33 11.50
CA CYS A 183 -7.62 -8.21 10.08
C CYS A 183 -6.33 -7.41 9.86
N ASP A 184 -5.75 -7.53 8.66
CA ASP A 184 -4.62 -6.70 8.24
C ASP A 184 -5.07 -5.29 7.78
N MET A 185 -6.31 -5.18 7.27
CA MET A 185 -6.91 -3.92 6.83
C MET A 185 -8.38 -3.84 7.23
N PHE A 186 -8.72 -2.78 7.95
CA PHE A 186 -10.11 -2.44 8.26
C PHE A 186 -10.59 -1.28 7.39
N VAL A 187 -11.79 -1.43 6.81
CA VAL A 187 -12.42 -0.44 5.94
C VAL A 187 -13.77 -0.04 6.49
N PHE A 188 -13.96 1.24 6.73
CA PHE A 188 -15.21 1.82 7.21
C PHE A 188 -15.86 2.64 6.10
N VAL A 189 -17.04 2.23 5.63
CA VAL A 189 -17.78 2.85 4.50
C VAL A 189 -19.21 3.25 4.87
N ALA A 190 -19.50 3.35 6.16
CA ALA A 190 -20.79 3.88 6.62
C ALA A 190 -20.87 5.40 6.37
N SER A 191 -22.00 5.88 5.92
CA SER A 191 -22.34 7.29 5.72
C SER A 191 -23.34 7.76 6.76
#